data_03bbc56c95ad643200a8725df4418861
#
_entry.id   03bbc56c95ad643200a8725df4418861
#
_cell.length_a   1.000
_cell.length_b   1.000
_cell.length_c   1.000
_cell.angle_alpha   90.00
_cell.angle_beta   90.00
_cell.angle_gamma   90.00
#
_symmetry.space_group_name_H-M   'P 1'
#
loop_
_entity.id
_entity.type
_entity.pdbx_description
1 polymer ?
#
loop_
_entity_poly.entity_id
_entity_poly.type
_entity_poly.pdbx_seq_one_letter_code
_entity_poly.pdbx_strand_id
1 'polypeptide(L)'
;MAENKIPYKIYLDESEIPTKWYNVRADMKNKPAPLLNPATLKPMTHADLAPVFCDELIDQELDDTDAYIDIPEEIQNFYKMYRPSPLIRAYFLEKALDTPAKIYYKFEGNNTSGSHKLNSAIAQAYYAKKQGLKGVTTETGAGQWGTALSMACSYFGLDCKVFMVKVSYEQKPFRREVMRTYGASVTPSPSTTTEVGRKILEAHPGTTGSLGCAISEAVETATKHEGYRYVLGSVLNQVLLHQSVIGLESKIAMDKYGIKPDIIIGCAGGGSNLGGLISPFMGEKLRGEADYHFIAVEPASCPSLTRGKYVYDFCDTGKVCPMAKMYTLGSGFIPSANHAGGLRYHGMSSIVSELYDQGLIEARSVEQTSVFEAAEQFARVEGILPAPESSHAIRVAIDEALKCKETGEEKTILFGLTGTGYFDMVAYEKYNNGEMSDYIPTDKDLEAGFVGLPKQPE
;
A
#
# COMPACT_ATOMS: atom_id res chain seq x y z
N MET A 1 -8.43 43.38 -2.73
CA MET A 1 -9.06 42.11 -2.32
C MET A 1 -7.95 41.33 -1.63
N ALA A 2 -8.10 40.92 -0.37
CA ALA A 2 -7.09 40.10 0.29
C ALA A 2 -6.98 38.78 -0.51
N GLU A 3 -5.80 38.47 -1.00
CA GLU A 3 -5.55 37.16 -1.57
C GLU A 3 -6.01 36.12 -0.53
N ASN A 4 -6.94 35.25 -0.91
CA ASN A 4 -7.36 34.14 -0.06
C ASN A 4 -6.14 33.22 0.10
N LYS A 5 -5.34 33.49 1.13
CA LYS A 5 -4.14 32.70 1.42
C LYS A 5 -4.57 31.27 1.73
N ILE A 6 -4.10 30.32 0.95
CA ILE A 6 -4.36 28.89 1.18
C ILE A 6 -3.87 28.52 2.58
N PRO A 7 -4.71 27.92 3.44
CA PRO A 7 -4.31 27.56 4.78
C PRO A 7 -3.24 26.46 4.76
N TYR A 8 -2.44 26.35 5.82
CA TYR A 8 -1.46 25.26 5.98
C TYR A 8 -2.11 23.90 5.94
N LYS A 9 -3.24 23.74 6.60
CA LYS A 9 -4.03 22.51 6.67
C LYS A 9 -5.41 22.76 6.08
N ILE A 10 -5.74 22.03 5.05
CA ILE A 10 -7.07 22.01 4.46
C ILE A 10 -7.81 20.81 5.06
N TYR A 11 -8.84 21.08 5.83
CA TYR A 11 -9.77 20.10 6.33
C TYR A 11 -11.08 20.17 5.56
N LEU A 12 -11.65 19.02 5.30
CA LEU A 12 -13.04 18.90 4.88
C LEU A 12 -13.94 18.85 6.11
N ASP A 13 -15.18 19.25 5.95
CA ASP A 13 -16.20 19.00 6.96
C ASP A 13 -16.62 17.53 6.93
N GLU A 14 -17.22 17.04 8.01
CA GLU A 14 -17.67 15.65 8.11
C GLU A 14 -18.66 15.27 7.00
N SER A 15 -19.49 16.23 6.57
CA SER A 15 -20.44 16.08 5.45
C SER A 15 -19.78 15.99 4.06
N GLU A 16 -18.51 16.34 3.95
CA GLU A 16 -17.73 16.29 2.70
C GLU A 16 -16.93 14.97 2.58
N ILE A 17 -16.95 14.12 3.61
CA ILE A 17 -16.33 12.79 3.54
C ILE A 17 -17.01 11.99 2.44
N PRO A 18 -16.25 11.32 1.52
CA PRO A 18 -16.84 10.51 0.46
C PRO A 18 -17.76 9.43 1.01
N THR A 19 -18.95 9.30 0.44
CA THR A 19 -19.93 8.26 0.75
C THR A 19 -19.88 7.09 -0.23
N LYS A 20 -19.02 7.18 -1.25
CA LYS A 20 -18.77 6.15 -2.26
C LYS A 20 -17.29 5.99 -2.48
N TRP A 21 -16.85 4.76 -2.69
CA TRP A 21 -15.53 4.47 -3.25
C TRP A 21 -15.57 4.63 -4.76
N TYR A 22 -14.43 4.95 -5.35
CA TYR A 22 -14.27 5.06 -6.79
C TYR A 22 -13.42 3.92 -7.34
N ASN A 23 -14.00 3.18 -8.29
CA ASN A 23 -13.37 2.07 -8.98
C ASN A 23 -12.80 2.55 -10.33
N VAL A 24 -11.53 2.85 -10.37
CA VAL A 24 -10.83 3.36 -11.55
C VAL A 24 -10.89 2.39 -12.74
N ARG A 25 -11.11 1.09 -12.50
CA ARG A 25 -11.24 0.07 -13.57
C ARG A 25 -12.41 0.34 -14.50
N ALA A 26 -13.47 0.97 -14.02
CA ALA A 26 -14.62 1.32 -14.84
C ALA A 26 -14.25 2.28 -15.99
N ASP A 27 -13.28 3.16 -15.76
CA ASP A 27 -12.80 4.12 -16.78
C ASP A 27 -11.59 3.60 -17.58
N MET A 28 -10.99 2.46 -17.19
CA MET A 28 -9.87 1.88 -17.93
C MET A 28 -10.33 1.23 -19.22
N LYS A 29 -9.78 1.67 -20.36
CA LYS A 29 -10.02 1.05 -21.67
C LYS A 29 -9.42 -0.35 -21.75
N ASN A 30 -8.18 -0.50 -21.31
CA ASN A 30 -7.51 -1.79 -21.12
C ASN A 30 -7.57 -2.11 -19.62
N LYS A 31 -8.38 -3.10 -19.28
CA LYS A 31 -8.58 -3.51 -17.90
C LYS A 31 -7.47 -4.45 -17.45
N PRO A 32 -7.15 -4.51 -16.15
CA PRO A 32 -6.24 -5.52 -15.64
C PRO A 32 -6.72 -6.92 -16.00
N ALA A 33 -5.77 -7.80 -16.34
CA ALA A 33 -6.09 -9.19 -16.64
C ALA A 33 -6.67 -9.90 -15.39
N PRO A 34 -7.58 -10.88 -15.55
CA PRO A 34 -8.23 -11.56 -14.42
C PRO A 34 -7.24 -12.39 -13.61
N LEU A 35 -7.57 -12.63 -12.34
CA LEU A 35 -6.87 -13.63 -11.53
C LEU A 35 -7.05 -15.02 -12.15
N LEU A 36 -5.99 -15.83 -12.18
CA LEU A 36 -6.03 -17.19 -12.72
C LEU A 36 -5.88 -18.25 -11.63
N ASN A 37 -6.63 -19.34 -11.81
CA ASN A 37 -6.42 -20.55 -11.04
C ASN A 37 -5.10 -21.22 -11.47
N PRO A 38 -4.15 -21.46 -10.55
CA PRO A 38 -2.83 -22.00 -10.89
C PRO A 38 -2.87 -23.39 -11.55
N ALA A 39 -3.89 -24.20 -11.22
CA ALA A 39 -4.00 -25.57 -11.73
C ALA A 39 -4.62 -25.63 -13.13
N THR A 40 -5.55 -24.73 -13.45
CA THR A 40 -6.32 -24.78 -14.69
C THR A 40 -5.96 -23.68 -15.70
N LEU A 41 -5.24 -22.65 -15.25
CA LEU A 41 -4.91 -21.42 -15.99
C LEU A 41 -6.19 -20.67 -16.51
N LYS A 42 -7.33 -20.92 -15.90
CA LYS A 42 -8.58 -20.23 -16.23
C LYS A 42 -8.84 -19.08 -15.26
N PRO A 43 -9.59 -18.06 -15.69
CA PRO A 43 -10.04 -17.00 -14.80
C PRO A 43 -10.74 -17.56 -13.56
N MET A 44 -10.41 -17.00 -12.40
CA MET A 44 -11.06 -17.34 -11.13
C MET A 44 -12.49 -16.81 -11.12
N THR A 45 -13.39 -17.65 -10.65
CA THR A 45 -14.79 -17.29 -10.42
C THR A 45 -15.01 -16.94 -8.94
N HIS A 46 -16.19 -16.37 -8.62
CA HIS A 46 -16.61 -16.17 -7.24
C HIS A 46 -16.47 -17.45 -6.41
N ALA A 47 -16.95 -18.58 -6.93
CA ALA A 47 -16.90 -19.89 -6.25
C ALA A 47 -15.47 -20.39 -5.97
N ASP A 48 -14.52 -20.06 -6.84
CA ASP A 48 -13.10 -20.40 -6.65
C ASP A 48 -12.46 -19.58 -5.52
N LEU A 49 -12.90 -18.34 -5.32
CA LEU A 49 -12.36 -17.39 -4.33
C LEU A 49 -13.03 -17.50 -2.95
N ALA A 50 -14.29 -17.96 -2.90
CA ALA A 50 -15.10 -18.03 -1.67
C ALA A 50 -14.49 -18.84 -0.51
N PRO A 51 -13.66 -19.89 -0.71
CA PRO A 51 -12.96 -20.53 0.39
C PRO A 51 -11.93 -19.64 1.08
N VAL A 52 -11.39 -18.62 0.39
CA VAL A 52 -10.30 -17.75 0.86
C VAL A 52 -10.82 -16.40 1.34
N PHE A 53 -11.73 -15.76 0.60
CA PHE A 53 -12.18 -14.39 0.81
C PHE A 53 -13.64 -14.30 1.23
N CYS A 54 -14.04 -13.17 1.81
CA CYS A 54 -15.44 -12.83 2.06
C CYS A 54 -16.16 -12.58 0.74
N ASP A 55 -17.45 -12.99 0.66
CA ASP A 55 -18.24 -12.92 -0.58
C ASP A 55 -18.32 -11.51 -1.16
N GLU A 56 -18.65 -10.51 -0.35
CA GLU A 56 -18.74 -9.10 -0.79
C GLU A 56 -17.40 -8.53 -1.28
N LEU A 57 -16.27 -8.98 -0.67
CA LEU A 57 -14.94 -8.58 -1.11
C LEU A 57 -14.56 -9.23 -2.45
N ILE A 58 -15.10 -10.43 -2.73
CA ILE A 58 -14.96 -11.08 -4.04
C ILE A 58 -15.74 -10.32 -5.11
N ASP A 59 -16.96 -9.90 -4.81
CA ASP A 59 -17.78 -9.10 -5.73
C ASP A 59 -17.05 -7.80 -6.09
N GLN A 60 -16.49 -7.10 -5.10
CA GLN A 60 -15.69 -5.89 -5.34
C GLN A 60 -14.37 -6.16 -6.08
N GLU A 61 -13.75 -7.33 -5.86
CA GLU A 61 -12.54 -7.74 -6.59
C GLU A 61 -12.82 -7.96 -8.06
N LEU A 62 -13.94 -8.58 -8.38
CA LEU A 62 -14.32 -8.98 -9.74
C LEU A 62 -15.05 -7.87 -10.51
N ASP A 63 -15.70 -6.91 -9.83
CA ASP A 63 -16.39 -5.80 -10.48
C ASP A 63 -15.42 -4.82 -11.14
N ASP A 64 -15.48 -4.71 -12.45
CA ASP A 64 -14.70 -3.77 -13.27
C ASP A 64 -15.58 -2.80 -14.07
N THR A 65 -16.86 -2.71 -13.73
CA THR A 65 -17.89 -1.96 -14.47
C THR A 65 -18.46 -0.78 -13.70
N ASP A 66 -18.75 -0.98 -12.41
CA ASP A 66 -19.34 0.06 -11.58
C ASP A 66 -18.28 1.07 -11.14
N ALA A 67 -18.41 2.32 -11.59
CA ALA A 67 -17.45 3.37 -11.26
C ALA A 67 -17.51 3.80 -9.78
N TYR A 68 -18.68 3.71 -9.15
CA TYR A 68 -18.88 4.13 -7.76
C TYR A 68 -19.60 3.06 -6.97
N ILE A 69 -19.01 2.65 -5.85
CA ILE A 69 -19.55 1.66 -4.93
C ILE A 69 -19.88 2.35 -3.62
N ASP A 70 -21.11 2.19 -3.14
CA ASP A 70 -21.57 2.83 -1.90
C ASP A 70 -20.77 2.33 -0.69
N ILE A 71 -20.37 3.26 0.18
CA ILE A 71 -19.74 2.94 1.46
C ILE A 71 -20.87 2.67 2.46
N PRO A 72 -20.96 1.47 3.06
CA PRO A 72 -21.94 1.18 4.11
C PRO A 72 -21.92 2.19 5.25
N GLU A 73 -23.09 2.48 5.82
CA GLU A 73 -23.23 3.50 6.89
C GLU A 73 -22.34 3.21 8.09
N GLU A 74 -22.18 1.95 8.48
CA GLU A 74 -21.33 1.53 9.59
C GLU A 74 -19.85 1.85 9.32
N ILE A 75 -19.39 1.70 8.08
CA ILE A 75 -18.03 2.09 7.67
C ILE A 75 -17.90 3.61 7.65
N GLN A 76 -18.91 4.34 7.13
CA GLN A 76 -18.93 5.80 7.15
C GLN A 76 -18.84 6.33 8.58
N ASN A 77 -19.60 5.75 9.52
CA ASN A 77 -19.57 6.13 10.92
C ASN A 77 -18.21 5.86 11.57
N PHE A 78 -17.54 4.78 11.21
CA PHE A 78 -16.19 4.55 11.66
C PHE A 78 -15.19 5.54 11.03
N TYR A 79 -15.33 5.85 9.75
CA TYR A 79 -14.50 6.86 9.06
C TYR A 79 -14.56 8.21 9.78
N LYS A 80 -15.71 8.66 10.25
CA LYS A 80 -15.87 9.92 11.01
C LYS A 80 -15.02 10.00 12.28
N MET A 81 -14.59 8.87 12.85
CA MET A 81 -13.71 8.87 14.02
C MET A 81 -12.28 9.37 13.72
N TYR A 82 -11.81 9.30 12.46
CA TYR A 82 -10.45 9.69 12.11
C TYR A 82 -10.31 10.40 10.76
N ARG A 83 -11.37 10.46 9.98
CA ARG A 83 -11.45 11.19 8.72
C ARG A 83 -12.35 12.43 8.88
N PRO A 84 -12.19 13.46 8.05
CA PRO A 84 -11.26 13.55 6.93
C PRO A 84 -9.80 13.64 7.40
N SER A 85 -8.87 13.04 6.64
CA SER A 85 -7.45 13.26 6.88
C SER A 85 -7.01 14.59 6.25
N PRO A 86 -6.05 15.32 6.86
CA PRO A 86 -5.69 16.65 6.38
C PRO A 86 -4.92 16.60 5.05
N LEU A 87 -5.20 17.55 4.17
CA LEU A 87 -4.32 17.95 3.09
C LEU A 87 -3.50 19.15 3.57
N ILE A 88 -2.18 19.01 3.55
CA ILE A 88 -1.28 20.01 4.13
C ILE A 88 -0.37 20.58 3.05
N ARG A 89 -0.21 21.92 3.03
CA ARG A 89 0.79 22.56 2.20
C ARG A 89 2.12 22.66 2.94
N ALA A 90 3.17 22.17 2.35
CA ALA A 90 4.51 22.07 2.92
C ALA A 90 5.27 23.39 2.78
N TYR A 91 4.75 24.49 3.31
CA TYR A 91 5.35 25.83 3.20
C TYR A 91 6.78 25.90 3.75
N PHE A 92 7.07 25.15 4.83
CA PHE A 92 8.42 25.15 5.41
C PHE A 92 9.40 24.35 4.56
N LEU A 93 8.95 23.27 3.94
CA LEU A 93 9.76 22.51 3.00
C LEU A 93 10.03 23.32 1.73
N GLU A 94 8.99 23.96 1.15
CA GLU A 94 9.12 24.86 0.00
C GLU A 94 10.20 25.94 0.26
N LYS A 95 10.11 26.58 1.45
CA LYS A 95 11.09 27.60 1.87
C LYS A 95 12.50 27.02 2.07
N ALA A 96 12.62 25.84 2.69
CA ALA A 96 13.92 25.22 2.95
C ALA A 96 14.62 24.80 1.64
N LEU A 97 13.85 24.41 0.62
CA LEU A 97 14.36 24.05 -0.71
C LEU A 97 14.63 25.29 -1.59
N ASP A 98 14.08 26.45 -1.21
CA ASP A 98 14.12 27.66 -2.01
C ASP A 98 13.60 27.42 -3.45
N THR A 99 12.42 26.80 -3.55
CA THR A 99 11.81 26.34 -4.79
C THR A 99 10.55 27.13 -5.12
N PRO A 100 10.23 27.36 -6.41
CA PRO A 100 8.92 27.89 -6.82
C PRO A 100 7.79 26.85 -6.76
N ALA A 101 8.11 25.56 -6.59
CA ALA A 101 7.12 24.51 -6.51
C ALA A 101 6.16 24.71 -5.33
N LYS A 102 4.89 24.34 -5.52
CA LYS A 102 3.88 24.25 -4.47
C LYS A 102 3.72 22.80 -4.06
N ILE A 103 4.06 22.48 -2.81
CA ILE A 103 4.12 21.10 -2.33
C ILE A 103 2.97 20.84 -1.37
N TYR A 104 2.17 19.82 -1.65
CA TYR A 104 1.08 19.35 -0.82
C TYR A 104 1.27 17.88 -0.43
N TYR A 105 0.84 17.52 0.77
CA TYR A 105 0.81 16.11 1.17
C TYR A 105 -0.50 15.75 1.85
N LYS A 106 -1.02 14.56 1.49
CA LYS A 106 -2.18 13.95 2.11
C LYS A 106 -1.72 13.10 3.30
N PHE A 107 -2.03 13.56 4.52
CA PHE A 107 -1.48 12.94 5.73
C PHE A 107 -2.39 11.82 6.26
N GLU A 108 -2.19 10.62 5.80
CA GLU A 108 -2.89 9.41 6.23
C GLU A 108 -2.32 8.78 7.52
N GLY A 109 -1.13 9.16 7.95
CA GLY A 109 -0.58 8.75 9.24
C GLY A 109 -1.22 9.42 10.45
N ASN A 110 -2.13 10.38 10.23
CA ASN A 110 -2.84 11.13 11.28
C ASN A 110 -4.09 10.39 11.78
N ASN A 111 -3.97 9.12 12.10
CA ASN A 111 -5.02 8.33 12.73
C ASN A 111 -4.43 7.38 13.78
N THR A 112 -5.30 6.76 14.56
CA THR A 112 -4.89 5.91 15.69
C THR A 112 -4.10 4.66 15.30
N SER A 113 -4.24 4.16 14.07
CA SER A 113 -3.42 3.05 13.57
C SER A 113 -2.06 3.52 13.01
N GLY A 114 -1.92 4.81 12.78
CA GLY A 114 -0.70 5.44 12.28
C GLY A 114 -0.45 5.27 10.78
N SER A 115 -1.44 4.80 9.99
CA SER A 115 -1.29 4.65 8.54
C SER A 115 -2.60 4.61 7.77
N HIS A 116 -2.53 4.79 6.42
CA HIS A 116 -3.64 4.66 5.47
C HIS A 116 -4.34 3.30 5.51
N LYS A 117 -3.70 2.27 6.02
CA LYS A 117 -4.22 0.89 5.96
C LYS A 117 -5.54 0.71 6.71
N LEU A 118 -5.83 1.58 7.68
CA LEU A 118 -7.10 1.55 8.41
C LEU A 118 -8.32 1.71 7.50
N ASN A 119 -8.21 2.45 6.38
CA ASN A 119 -9.30 2.65 5.44
C ASN A 119 -9.84 1.34 4.86
N SER A 120 -8.97 0.41 4.51
CA SER A 120 -9.36 -0.91 4.00
C SER A 120 -9.58 -1.93 5.13
N ALA A 121 -8.84 -1.83 6.22
CA ALA A 121 -8.99 -2.74 7.35
C ALA A 121 -10.40 -2.71 7.92
N ILE A 122 -10.98 -1.51 8.07
CA ILE A 122 -12.34 -1.38 8.60
C ILE A 122 -13.38 -1.95 7.62
N ALA A 123 -13.19 -1.74 6.31
CA ALA A 123 -14.09 -2.28 5.28
C ALA A 123 -14.06 -3.81 5.28
N GLN A 124 -12.88 -4.41 5.26
CA GLN A 124 -12.72 -5.86 5.23
C GLN A 124 -13.25 -6.52 6.53
N ALA A 125 -12.99 -5.93 7.69
CA ALA A 125 -13.53 -6.42 8.96
C ALA A 125 -15.06 -6.29 9.03
N TYR A 126 -15.63 -5.21 8.52
CA TYR A 126 -17.08 -5.03 8.41
C TYR A 126 -17.73 -6.15 7.59
N TYR A 127 -17.22 -6.42 6.38
CA TYR A 127 -17.76 -7.46 5.52
C TYR A 127 -17.57 -8.86 6.10
N ALA A 128 -16.47 -9.14 6.77
CA ALA A 128 -16.28 -10.37 7.51
C ALA A 128 -17.33 -10.55 8.61
N LYS A 129 -17.61 -9.49 9.37
CA LYS A 129 -18.65 -9.48 10.40
C LYS A 129 -20.05 -9.66 9.80
N LYS A 130 -20.36 -8.93 8.72
CA LYS A 130 -21.65 -9.00 8.00
C LYS A 130 -21.92 -10.41 7.48
N GLN A 131 -20.90 -11.11 7.01
CA GLN A 131 -20.98 -12.52 6.58
C GLN A 131 -21.14 -13.53 7.74
N GLY A 132 -21.00 -13.09 8.99
CA GLY A 132 -21.11 -13.93 10.18
C GLY A 132 -19.87 -14.76 10.49
N LEU A 133 -18.70 -14.34 10.03
CA LEU A 133 -17.43 -15.00 10.32
C LEU A 133 -17.04 -14.88 11.80
N LYS A 134 -16.29 -15.86 12.30
CA LYS A 134 -15.69 -15.85 13.64
C LYS A 134 -14.48 -14.94 13.72
N GLY A 135 -13.70 -14.90 12.61
CA GLY A 135 -12.47 -14.14 12.57
C GLY A 135 -11.83 -14.10 11.19
N VAL A 136 -10.70 -13.46 11.15
CA VAL A 136 -9.90 -13.29 9.93
C VAL A 136 -8.44 -13.68 10.18
N THR A 137 -7.77 -14.07 9.10
CA THR A 137 -6.33 -14.30 9.07
C THR A 137 -5.67 -13.30 8.12
N THR A 138 -4.43 -12.93 8.39
CA THR A 138 -3.71 -11.99 7.54
C THR A 138 -2.20 -12.10 7.70
N GLU A 139 -1.49 -11.53 6.73
CA GLU A 139 -0.07 -11.21 6.82
C GLU A 139 0.16 -9.78 7.30
N THR A 140 1.39 -9.49 7.72
CA THR A 140 1.86 -8.12 7.85
C THR A 140 3.38 -8.02 7.67
N GLY A 141 3.85 -7.03 6.92
CA GLY A 141 5.28 -6.74 6.75
C GLY A 141 5.86 -6.01 7.96
N ALA A 142 5.77 -4.68 7.94
CA ALA A 142 6.26 -3.82 9.02
C ALA A 142 5.34 -3.75 10.26
N GLY A 143 4.14 -4.34 10.19
CA GLY A 143 3.14 -4.33 11.25
C GLY A 143 2.05 -3.25 11.11
N GLN A 144 2.13 -2.36 10.12
CA GLN A 144 1.11 -1.32 9.92
C GLN A 144 -0.26 -1.91 9.57
N TRP A 145 -0.29 -2.88 8.65
CA TRP A 145 -1.53 -3.56 8.30
C TRP A 145 -2.08 -4.37 9.45
N GLY A 146 -1.24 -5.19 10.10
CA GLY A 146 -1.65 -5.95 11.27
C GLY A 146 -2.22 -5.08 12.38
N THR A 147 -1.63 -3.89 12.64
CA THR A 147 -2.14 -2.92 13.61
C THR A 147 -3.53 -2.41 13.22
N ALA A 148 -3.70 -1.97 11.97
CA ALA A 148 -4.97 -1.45 11.48
C ALA A 148 -6.07 -2.52 11.52
N LEU A 149 -5.77 -3.74 11.08
CA LEU A 149 -6.73 -4.84 11.09
C LEU A 149 -7.08 -5.29 12.52
N SER A 150 -6.10 -5.37 13.42
CA SER A 150 -6.34 -5.72 14.84
C SER A 150 -7.31 -4.74 15.48
N MET A 151 -7.15 -3.45 15.22
CA MET A 151 -8.06 -2.39 15.66
C MET A 151 -9.48 -2.59 15.09
N ALA A 152 -9.60 -2.81 13.78
CA ALA A 152 -10.88 -3.03 13.12
C ALA A 152 -11.58 -4.30 13.62
N CYS A 153 -10.85 -5.39 13.80
CA CYS A 153 -11.38 -6.64 14.35
C CYS A 153 -11.85 -6.49 15.80
N SER A 154 -11.11 -5.77 16.62
CA SER A 154 -11.51 -5.45 17.99
C SER A 154 -12.84 -4.69 18.02
N TYR A 155 -13.01 -3.70 17.13
CA TYR A 155 -14.25 -2.93 17.01
C TYR A 155 -15.45 -3.80 16.64
N PHE A 156 -15.27 -4.72 15.68
CA PHE A 156 -16.36 -5.61 15.20
C PHE A 156 -16.49 -6.92 15.99
N GLY A 157 -15.66 -7.17 17.00
CA GLY A 157 -15.69 -8.39 17.80
C GLY A 157 -15.30 -9.64 17.00
N LEU A 158 -14.28 -9.55 16.16
CA LEU A 158 -13.72 -10.63 15.36
C LEU A 158 -12.38 -11.10 15.92
N ASP A 159 -12.12 -12.40 15.88
CA ASP A 159 -10.77 -12.92 16.07
C ASP A 159 -9.84 -12.47 14.96
N CYS A 160 -8.60 -12.11 15.29
CA CYS A 160 -7.59 -11.67 14.33
C CYS A 160 -6.30 -12.49 14.51
N LYS A 161 -5.91 -13.23 13.46
CA LYS A 161 -4.67 -14.01 13.42
C LYS A 161 -3.71 -13.39 12.42
N VAL A 162 -2.58 -12.86 12.90
CA VAL A 162 -1.60 -12.11 12.11
C VAL A 162 -0.31 -12.91 11.97
N PHE A 163 0.12 -13.15 10.74
CA PHE A 163 1.46 -13.66 10.43
C PHE A 163 2.36 -12.48 10.07
N MET A 164 3.34 -12.20 10.92
CA MET A 164 4.25 -11.05 10.75
C MET A 164 5.60 -11.52 10.21
N VAL A 165 6.11 -10.86 9.16
CA VAL A 165 7.43 -11.14 8.61
C VAL A 165 8.47 -11.17 9.72
N LYS A 166 9.22 -12.29 9.84
CA LYS A 166 10.09 -12.60 10.99
C LYS A 166 11.07 -11.49 11.34
N VAL A 167 11.78 -10.92 10.36
CA VAL A 167 12.71 -9.82 10.62
C VAL A 167 12.01 -8.59 11.21
N SER A 168 10.80 -8.28 10.74
CA SER A 168 10.02 -7.16 11.28
C SER A 168 9.45 -7.48 12.67
N TYR A 169 9.06 -8.72 12.93
CA TYR A 169 8.61 -9.18 14.25
C TYR A 169 9.67 -8.94 15.31
N GLU A 170 10.94 -9.12 14.96
CA GLU A 170 12.09 -8.89 15.85
C GLU A 170 12.46 -7.40 15.96
N GLN A 171 12.47 -6.68 14.82
CA GLN A 171 12.89 -5.26 14.77
C GLN A 171 11.84 -4.27 15.30
N LYS A 172 10.56 -4.65 15.33
CA LYS A 172 9.43 -3.76 15.67
C LYS A 172 8.57 -4.33 16.80
N PRO A 173 9.13 -4.52 18.00
CA PRO A 173 8.43 -5.17 19.11
C PRO A 173 7.17 -4.40 19.55
N PHE A 174 7.18 -3.06 19.49
CA PHE A 174 6.03 -2.24 19.90
C PHE A 174 4.84 -2.40 18.95
N ARG A 175 5.05 -2.61 17.66
CA ARG A 175 3.96 -2.92 16.73
C ARG A 175 3.26 -4.23 17.09
N ARG A 176 4.03 -5.24 17.47
CA ARG A 176 3.49 -6.51 17.95
C ARG A 176 2.65 -6.32 19.21
N GLU A 177 3.13 -5.53 20.16
CA GLU A 177 2.39 -5.28 21.40
C GLU A 177 1.11 -4.47 21.17
N VAL A 178 1.10 -3.51 20.23
CA VAL A 178 -0.12 -2.81 19.82
C VAL A 178 -1.16 -3.78 19.24
N MET A 179 -0.77 -4.69 18.33
CA MET A 179 -1.67 -5.71 17.79
C MET A 179 -2.25 -6.61 18.90
N ARG A 180 -1.41 -7.05 19.84
CA ARG A 180 -1.84 -7.87 20.99
C ARG A 180 -2.74 -7.10 21.94
N THR A 181 -2.51 -5.80 22.13
CA THR A 181 -3.38 -4.92 22.94
C THR A 181 -4.79 -4.83 22.36
N TYR A 182 -4.91 -4.85 21.03
CA TYR A 182 -6.21 -4.94 20.33
C TYR A 182 -6.76 -6.37 20.26
N GLY A 183 -6.13 -7.36 20.89
CA GLY A 183 -6.62 -8.74 21.00
C GLY A 183 -6.18 -9.68 19.88
N ALA A 184 -5.34 -9.24 18.94
CA ALA A 184 -4.84 -10.12 17.89
C ALA A 184 -3.78 -11.10 18.37
N SER A 185 -3.75 -12.29 17.79
CA SER A 185 -2.62 -13.20 17.89
C SER A 185 -1.60 -12.88 16.79
N VAL A 186 -0.31 -12.82 17.17
CA VAL A 186 0.77 -12.45 16.22
C VAL A 186 1.83 -13.54 16.20
N THR A 187 2.06 -14.13 15.02
CA THR A 187 3.00 -15.22 14.79
C THR A 187 4.11 -14.77 13.85
N PRO A 188 5.42 -14.97 14.17
CA PRO A 188 6.50 -14.68 13.23
C PRO A 188 6.45 -15.66 12.05
N SER A 189 6.60 -15.16 10.82
CA SER A 189 6.52 -15.93 9.59
C SER A 189 7.84 -15.89 8.80
N PRO A 190 8.30 -17.06 8.27
CA PRO A 190 7.67 -18.39 8.34
C PRO A 190 7.75 -19.02 9.73
N SER A 191 6.72 -19.81 10.07
CA SER A 191 6.57 -20.47 11.37
C SER A 191 6.47 -21.99 11.24
N THR A 192 6.53 -22.68 12.39
CA THR A 192 6.29 -24.13 12.46
C THR A 192 4.81 -24.48 12.66
N THR A 193 3.94 -23.50 12.80
CA THR A 193 2.51 -23.70 13.08
C THR A 193 1.69 -24.15 11.88
N THR A 194 2.14 -23.80 10.67
CA THR A 194 1.52 -24.18 9.40
C THR A 194 2.36 -25.19 8.63
N GLU A 195 1.76 -25.91 7.70
CA GLU A 195 2.47 -26.85 6.86
C GLU A 195 3.37 -26.12 5.84
N VAL A 196 2.82 -25.07 5.22
CA VAL A 196 3.59 -24.26 4.26
C VAL A 196 4.76 -23.55 4.95
N GLY A 197 4.58 -23.05 6.17
CA GLY A 197 5.66 -22.44 6.95
C GLY A 197 6.80 -23.42 7.24
N ARG A 198 6.50 -24.66 7.63
CA ARG A 198 7.52 -25.71 7.81
C ARG A 198 8.27 -25.99 6.54
N LYS A 199 7.57 -26.16 5.40
CA LYS A 199 8.21 -26.40 4.09
C LYS A 199 9.16 -25.26 3.68
N ILE A 200 8.75 -24.01 3.91
CA ILE A 200 9.59 -22.83 3.65
C ILE A 200 10.84 -22.83 4.53
N LEU A 201 10.70 -23.15 5.82
CA LEU A 201 11.84 -23.25 6.76
C LEU A 201 12.80 -24.39 6.39
N GLU A 202 12.30 -25.52 5.91
CA GLU A 202 13.11 -26.63 5.41
C GLU A 202 13.90 -26.25 4.15
N ALA A 203 13.23 -25.57 3.20
CA ALA A 203 13.86 -25.13 1.94
C ALA A 203 14.86 -23.97 2.14
N HIS A 204 14.60 -23.09 3.11
CA HIS A 204 15.38 -21.89 3.37
C HIS A 204 15.68 -21.72 4.87
N PRO A 205 16.54 -22.57 5.47
CA PRO A 205 16.94 -22.43 6.87
C PRO A 205 17.58 -21.05 7.11
N GLY A 206 17.13 -20.33 8.12
CA GLY A 206 17.67 -18.99 8.44
C GLY A 206 17.06 -17.84 7.64
N THR A 207 16.02 -18.07 6.83
CA THR A 207 15.31 -17.00 6.12
C THR A 207 14.79 -15.93 7.09
N THR A 208 14.87 -14.67 6.67
CA THR A 208 14.29 -13.51 7.36
C THR A 208 12.78 -13.37 7.13
N GLY A 209 12.22 -14.19 6.24
CA GLY A 209 10.84 -14.15 5.82
C GLY A 209 10.55 -13.05 4.78
N SER A 210 9.37 -13.14 4.20
CA SER A 210 8.83 -12.15 3.26
C SER A 210 7.32 -12.03 3.43
N LEU A 211 6.71 -11.02 2.79
CA LEU A 211 5.24 -10.93 2.72
C LEU A 211 4.64 -12.15 2.05
N GLY A 212 5.28 -12.67 0.97
CA GLY A 212 4.81 -13.89 0.30
C GLY A 212 4.76 -15.11 1.20
N CYS A 213 5.75 -15.29 2.11
CA CYS A 213 5.71 -16.36 3.11
C CYS A 213 4.54 -16.19 4.09
N ALA A 214 4.35 -14.98 4.60
CA ALA A 214 3.29 -14.67 5.57
C ALA A 214 1.89 -14.80 4.95
N ILE A 215 1.71 -14.43 3.68
CA ILE A 215 0.48 -14.65 2.91
C ILE A 215 0.16 -16.15 2.84
N SER A 216 1.13 -16.99 2.47
CA SER A 216 0.94 -18.44 2.38
C SER A 216 0.42 -19.04 3.69
N GLU A 217 1.00 -18.65 4.82
CA GLU A 217 0.58 -19.13 6.14
C GLU A 217 -0.81 -18.63 6.56
N ALA A 218 -1.11 -17.36 6.24
CA ALA A 218 -2.41 -16.78 6.53
C ALA A 218 -3.53 -17.45 5.73
N VAL A 219 -3.31 -17.69 4.43
CA VAL A 219 -4.28 -18.38 3.54
C VAL A 219 -4.46 -19.84 3.97
N GLU A 220 -3.39 -20.57 4.26
CA GLU A 220 -3.50 -21.93 4.79
C GLU A 220 -4.33 -21.96 6.06
N THR A 221 -4.12 -21.01 6.97
CA THR A 221 -4.85 -20.92 8.23
C THR A 221 -6.33 -20.63 7.99
N ALA A 222 -6.67 -19.70 7.09
CA ALA A 222 -8.05 -19.38 6.74
C ALA A 222 -8.80 -20.60 6.19
N THR A 223 -8.17 -21.31 5.25
CA THR A 223 -8.79 -22.46 4.57
C THR A 223 -8.95 -23.69 5.46
N LYS A 224 -8.13 -23.84 6.50
CA LYS A 224 -8.18 -24.97 7.44
C LYS A 224 -9.05 -24.70 8.68
N HIS A 225 -9.53 -23.47 8.89
CA HIS A 225 -10.34 -23.11 10.06
C HIS A 225 -11.72 -22.62 9.63
N GLU A 226 -12.75 -23.39 10.00
CA GLU A 226 -14.15 -23.03 9.74
C GLU A 226 -14.51 -21.68 10.37
N GLY A 227 -15.16 -20.81 9.61
CA GLY A 227 -15.58 -19.48 10.05
C GLY A 227 -14.47 -18.42 9.95
N TYR A 228 -13.34 -18.73 9.29
CA TYR A 228 -12.30 -17.76 9.01
C TYR A 228 -12.17 -17.49 7.51
N ARG A 229 -11.75 -16.28 7.17
CA ARG A 229 -11.33 -15.88 5.82
C ARG A 229 -10.05 -15.06 5.89
N TYR A 230 -9.33 -15.08 4.80
CA TYR A 230 -8.12 -14.28 4.62
C TYR A 230 -8.50 -12.86 4.18
N VAL A 231 -7.82 -11.88 4.75
CA VAL A 231 -7.90 -10.47 4.36
C VAL A 231 -6.49 -9.91 4.24
N LEU A 232 -6.31 -8.88 3.40
CA LEU A 232 -4.97 -8.38 3.08
C LEU A 232 -4.91 -6.86 2.93
N GLY A 233 -3.73 -6.30 3.17
CA GLY A 233 -3.51 -4.86 3.25
C GLY A 233 -3.07 -4.17 1.96
N SER A 234 -2.98 -4.88 0.83
CA SER A 234 -2.53 -4.31 -0.44
C SER A 234 -2.85 -5.24 -1.63
N VAL A 235 -2.40 -4.88 -2.83
CA VAL A 235 -2.35 -5.67 -4.07
C VAL A 235 -3.70 -5.84 -4.76
N LEU A 236 -4.73 -6.39 -4.11
CA LEU A 236 -6.00 -6.70 -4.73
C LEU A 236 -6.82 -5.45 -5.07
N ASN A 237 -7.65 -5.56 -6.11
CA ASN A 237 -8.46 -4.48 -6.63
C ASN A 237 -9.41 -3.89 -5.57
N GLN A 238 -10.03 -4.75 -4.75
CA GLN A 238 -10.89 -4.33 -3.66
C GLN A 238 -10.16 -3.48 -2.60
N VAL A 239 -8.86 -3.73 -2.39
CA VAL A 239 -8.06 -2.91 -1.46
C VAL A 239 -7.79 -1.53 -2.05
N LEU A 240 -7.42 -1.44 -3.35
CA LEU A 240 -7.24 -0.17 -4.03
C LEU A 240 -8.55 0.63 -4.08
N LEU A 241 -9.69 -0.06 -4.27
CA LEU A 241 -11.02 0.55 -4.19
C LEU A 241 -11.26 1.23 -2.83
N HIS A 242 -11.04 0.53 -1.72
CA HIS A 242 -11.19 1.12 -0.38
C HIS A 242 -10.25 2.30 -0.15
N GLN A 243 -9.04 2.26 -0.69
CA GLN A 243 -8.07 3.34 -0.57
C GLN A 243 -8.40 4.56 -1.45
N SER A 244 -9.36 4.46 -2.37
CA SER A 244 -9.78 5.60 -3.21
C SER A 244 -10.28 6.79 -2.39
N VAL A 245 -10.72 6.57 -1.15
CA VAL A 245 -11.09 7.64 -0.21
C VAL A 245 -9.98 8.66 0.00
N ILE A 246 -8.70 8.24 -0.10
CA ILE A 246 -7.53 9.13 0.01
C ILE A 246 -7.54 10.15 -1.14
N GLY A 247 -7.67 9.65 -2.36
CA GLY A 247 -7.70 10.48 -3.58
C GLY A 247 -8.95 11.34 -3.65
N LEU A 248 -10.11 10.78 -3.33
CA LEU A 248 -11.39 11.50 -3.34
C LEU A 248 -11.37 12.69 -2.39
N GLU A 249 -10.95 12.51 -1.13
CA GLU A 249 -10.80 13.63 -0.20
C GLU A 249 -9.74 14.64 -0.67
N SER A 250 -8.62 14.15 -1.23
CA SER A 250 -7.57 15.04 -1.76
C SER A 250 -8.12 15.92 -2.87
N LYS A 251 -8.89 15.33 -3.80
CA LYS A 251 -9.50 16.07 -4.90
C LYS A 251 -10.52 17.09 -4.40
N ILE A 252 -11.44 16.70 -3.53
CA ILE A 252 -12.43 17.64 -2.94
C ILE A 252 -11.71 18.80 -2.24
N ALA A 253 -10.68 18.53 -1.44
CA ALA A 253 -9.91 19.55 -0.74
C ALA A 253 -9.17 20.49 -1.69
N MET A 254 -8.59 19.97 -2.77
CA MET A 254 -7.90 20.77 -3.78
C MET A 254 -8.87 21.61 -4.60
N ASP A 255 -9.98 21.05 -5.03
CA ASP A 255 -11.02 21.75 -5.80
C ASP A 255 -11.63 22.92 -4.99
N LYS A 256 -11.83 22.73 -3.67
CA LYS A 256 -12.33 23.76 -2.75
C LYS A 256 -11.49 25.06 -2.77
N TYR A 257 -10.21 24.95 -3.07
CA TYR A 257 -9.27 26.08 -3.13
C TYR A 257 -8.77 26.36 -4.56
N GLY A 258 -9.33 25.72 -5.58
CA GLY A 258 -8.91 25.88 -6.98
C GLY A 258 -7.48 25.40 -7.23
N ILE A 259 -7.00 24.41 -6.48
CA ILE A 259 -5.65 23.84 -6.61
C ILE A 259 -5.72 22.69 -7.61
N LYS A 260 -4.85 22.71 -8.62
CA LYS A 260 -4.70 21.63 -9.58
C LYS A 260 -3.28 21.07 -9.48
N PRO A 261 -3.10 19.77 -9.15
CA PRO A 261 -1.77 19.19 -9.13
C PRO A 261 -1.25 18.94 -10.55
N ASP A 262 0.05 19.19 -10.76
CA ASP A 262 0.75 18.81 -11.99
C ASP A 262 1.37 17.41 -11.83
N ILE A 263 1.89 17.12 -10.62
CA ILE A 263 2.60 15.88 -10.30
C ILE A 263 1.96 15.26 -9.06
N ILE A 264 1.65 13.95 -9.13
CA ILE A 264 1.10 13.19 -8.01
C ILE A 264 2.02 12.00 -7.73
N ILE A 265 2.53 11.90 -6.50
CA ILE A 265 3.58 10.97 -6.11
C ILE A 265 3.10 10.06 -4.96
N GLY A 266 3.35 8.77 -5.07
CA GLY A 266 3.08 7.83 -3.99
C GLY A 266 4.14 6.74 -3.90
N CYS A 267 4.42 6.27 -2.68
CA CYS A 267 5.27 5.09 -2.51
C CYS A 267 4.51 3.84 -2.96
N ALA A 268 5.23 2.88 -3.51
CA ALA A 268 4.67 1.68 -4.11
C ALA A 268 5.39 0.41 -3.62
N GLY A 269 4.67 -0.37 -2.81
CA GLY A 269 4.97 -1.77 -2.50
C GLY A 269 4.03 -2.65 -3.31
N GLY A 270 2.90 -3.07 -2.71
CA GLY A 270 1.80 -3.69 -3.47
C GLY A 270 0.89 -2.70 -4.22
N GLY A 271 1.11 -1.39 -4.08
CA GLY A 271 0.45 -0.35 -4.87
C GLY A 271 -0.84 0.24 -4.31
N SER A 272 -1.32 -0.18 -3.12
CA SER A 272 -2.66 0.22 -2.66
C SER A 272 -2.77 1.70 -2.29
N ASN A 273 -1.78 2.28 -1.60
CA ASN A 273 -1.83 3.70 -1.26
C ASN A 273 -1.71 4.59 -2.52
N LEU A 274 -0.79 4.24 -3.42
CA LEU A 274 -0.62 4.96 -4.68
C LEU A 274 -1.91 4.87 -5.51
N GLY A 275 -2.42 3.64 -5.73
CA GLY A 275 -3.65 3.41 -6.50
C GLY A 275 -4.85 4.16 -5.93
N GLY A 276 -5.00 4.20 -4.59
CA GLY A 276 -6.04 4.95 -3.92
C GLY A 276 -5.91 6.46 -4.10
N LEU A 277 -4.70 7.00 -3.91
CA LEU A 277 -4.42 8.42 -4.04
C LEU A 277 -4.67 8.92 -5.48
N ILE A 278 -4.16 8.19 -6.47
CA ILE A 278 -4.25 8.63 -7.88
C ILE A 278 -5.62 8.37 -8.50
N SER A 279 -6.44 7.44 -7.95
CA SER A 279 -7.63 6.91 -8.63
C SER A 279 -8.56 7.96 -9.21
N PRO A 280 -9.06 9.01 -8.51
CA PRO A 280 -9.97 9.98 -9.11
C PRO A 280 -9.27 10.87 -10.15
N PHE A 281 -7.99 11.19 -9.96
CA PHE A 281 -7.19 11.95 -10.91
C PHE A 281 -6.88 11.12 -12.16
N MET A 282 -6.59 9.82 -11.98
CA MET A 282 -6.41 8.87 -13.08
C MET A 282 -7.70 8.72 -13.88
N GLY A 283 -8.87 8.67 -13.21
CA GLY A 283 -10.16 8.64 -13.89
C GLY A 283 -10.35 9.85 -14.81
N GLU A 284 -10.06 11.06 -14.33
CA GLU A 284 -10.10 12.27 -15.16
C GLU A 284 -9.14 12.20 -16.36
N LYS A 285 -7.92 11.69 -16.15
CA LYS A 285 -6.95 11.50 -17.24
C LYS A 285 -7.45 10.48 -18.26
N LEU A 286 -8.00 9.36 -17.82
CA LEU A 286 -8.54 8.31 -18.69
C LEU A 286 -9.74 8.79 -19.54
N ARG A 287 -10.57 9.66 -18.97
CA ARG A 287 -11.69 10.30 -19.67
C ARG A 287 -11.27 11.51 -20.54
N GLY A 288 -9.98 11.91 -20.48
CA GLY A 288 -9.47 13.06 -21.25
C GLY A 288 -9.87 14.43 -20.68
N GLU A 289 -10.27 14.49 -19.41
CA GLU A 289 -10.73 15.71 -18.74
C GLU A 289 -9.55 16.55 -18.18
N ALA A 290 -8.46 15.88 -17.82
CA ALA A 290 -7.26 16.51 -17.29
C ALA A 290 -6.01 15.68 -17.62
N ASP A 291 -4.84 16.31 -17.52
CA ASP A 291 -3.56 15.63 -17.62
C ASP A 291 -2.77 15.84 -16.33
N TYR A 292 -2.28 14.72 -15.76
CA TYR A 292 -1.50 14.65 -14.55
C TYR A 292 -0.28 13.76 -14.79
N HIS A 293 0.83 14.10 -14.15
CA HIS A 293 2.02 13.24 -14.12
C HIS A 293 2.00 12.41 -12.81
N PHE A 294 1.92 11.09 -12.93
CA PHE A 294 1.92 10.17 -11.80
C PHE A 294 3.28 9.50 -11.64
N ILE A 295 3.80 9.48 -10.41
CA ILE A 295 5.07 8.84 -10.10
C ILE A 295 4.89 7.82 -8.98
N ALA A 296 5.17 6.54 -9.29
CA ALA A 296 5.29 5.46 -8.33
C ALA A 296 6.73 5.39 -7.82
N VAL A 297 6.92 5.40 -6.51
CA VAL A 297 8.26 5.34 -5.92
C VAL A 297 8.43 4.05 -5.14
N GLU A 298 9.38 3.22 -5.57
CA GLU A 298 9.69 1.93 -4.95
C GLU A 298 11.10 1.91 -4.36
N PRO A 299 11.40 1.02 -3.38
CA PRO A 299 12.75 0.89 -2.87
C PRO A 299 13.67 0.24 -3.91
N ALA A 300 14.88 0.75 -4.05
CA ALA A 300 15.90 0.18 -4.93
C ALA A 300 16.22 -1.29 -4.59
N SER A 301 15.96 -1.71 -3.35
CA SER A 301 16.13 -3.08 -2.87
C SER A 301 14.98 -4.05 -3.24
N CYS A 302 13.85 -3.51 -3.76
CA CYS A 302 12.69 -4.29 -4.19
C CYS A 302 12.02 -3.63 -5.41
N PRO A 303 12.72 -3.57 -6.57
CA PRO A 303 12.36 -2.75 -7.71
C PRO A 303 11.38 -3.48 -8.66
N SER A 304 10.16 -3.76 -8.19
CA SER A 304 9.18 -4.58 -8.93
C SER A 304 8.72 -3.93 -10.24
N LEU A 305 8.49 -2.61 -10.27
CA LEU A 305 8.10 -1.89 -11.50
C LEU A 305 9.29 -1.64 -12.40
N THR A 306 10.40 -1.10 -11.86
CA THR A 306 11.53 -0.63 -12.68
C THR A 306 12.40 -1.76 -13.22
N ARG A 307 12.43 -2.94 -12.56
CA ARG A 307 13.27 -4.08 -12.95
C ARG A 307 12.54 -5.43 -12.98
N GLY A 308 11.23 -5.45 -12.69
CA GLY A 308 10.40 -6.65 -12.76
C GLY A 308 9.97 -7.00 -14.18
N LYS A 309 9.24 -8.12 -14.30
CA LYS A 309 8.61 -8.58 -15.55
C LYS A 309 7.09 -8.45 -15.43
N TYR A 310 6.43 -8.02 -16.49
CA TYR A 310 4.97 -7.97 -16.56
C TYR A 310 4.40 -9.29 -17.06
N VAL A 311 4.12 -10.19 -16.13
CA VAL A 311 3.68 -11.57 -16.39
C VAL A 311 2.73 -12.05 -15.29
N TYR A 312 2.05 -13.17 -15.52
CA TYR A 312 1.38 -13.87 -14.43
C TYR A 312 2.39 -14.47 -13.46
N ASP A 313 2.16 -14.23 -12.16
CA ASP A 313 2.94 -14.83 -11.08
C ASP A 313 2.04 -15.15 -9.89
N PHE A 314 2.51 -16.02 -9.00
CA PHE A 314 1.83 -16.32 -7.76
C PHE A 314 1.84 -15.11 -6.82
N CYS A 315 0.73 -14.87 -6.15
CA CYS A 315 0.65 -13.79 -5.16
C CYS A 315 1.43 -14.09 -3.87
N ASP A 316 1.88 -15.33 -3.69
CA ASP A 316 2.57 -15.81 -2.49
C ASP A 316 3.73 -16.76 -2.78
N THR A 317 4.65 -16.90 -1.82
CA THR A 317 5.85 -17.76 -1.96
C THR A 317 5.51 -19.24 -1.94
N GLY A 318 4.51 -19.65 -1.17
CA GLY A 318 4.06 -21.04 -1.04
C GLY A 318 3.18 -21.53 -2.19
N LYS A 319 2.80 -20.63 -3.12
CA LYS A 319 1.98 -20.94 -4.31
C LYS A 319 0.61 -21.51 -3.96
N VAL A 320 0.02 -21.02 -2.87
CA VAL A 320 -1.33 -21.41 -2.41
C VAL A 320 -2.41 -20.40 -2.83
N CYS A 321 -2.00 -19.23 -3.34
CA CYS A 321 -2.88 -18.17 -3.81
C CYS A 321 -3.10 -18.24 -5.33
N PRO A 322 -4.12 -17.53 -5.86
CA PRO A 322 -4.28 -17.29 -7.29
C PRO A 322 -3.05 -16.63 -7.91
N MET A 323 -2.93 -16.75 -9.23
CA MET A 323 -1.95 -15.98 -10.00
C MET A 323 -2.57 -14.66 -10.46
N ALA A 324 -1.80 -13.58 -10.37
CA ALA A 324 -2.16 -12.27 -10.91
C ALA A 324 -1.18 -11.86 -12.01
N LYS A 325 -1.67 -11.19 -13.04
CA LYS A 325 -0.80 -10.53 -14.01
C LYS A 325 -0.30 -9.23 -13.40
N MET A 326 1.00 -9.15 -13.17
CA MET A 326 1.64 -8.05 -12.44
C MET A 326 3.08 -7.83 -12.86
N TYR A 327 3.62 -6.66 -12.59
CA TYR A 327 5.06 -6.49 -12.55
C TYR A 327 5.59 -7.22 -11.33
N THR A 328 6.49 -8.17 -11.53
CA THR A 328 6.98 -9.07 -10.47
C THR A 328 8.48 -9.31 -10.57
N LEU A 329 9.11 -9.51 -9.41
CA LEU A 329 10.48 -10.00 -9.24
C LEU A 329 10.54 -11.53 -9.12
N GLY A 330 9.37 -12.19 -9.20
CA GLY A 330 9.20 -13.62 -8.95
C GLY A 330 8.75 -13.90 -7.51
N SER A 331 7.77 -14.79 -7.35
CA SER A 331 7.18 -15.14 -6.03
C SER A 331 8.17 -15.79 -5.05
N GLY A 332 9.29 -16.29 -5.55
CA GLY A 332 10.41 -16.79 -4.75
C GLY A 332 11.44 -15.72 -4.36
N PHE A 333 11.35 -14.51 -4.89
CA PHE A 333 12.25 -13.42 -4.54
C PHE A 333 12.03 -12.95 -3.10
N ILE A 334 13.08 -12.94 -2.29
CA ILE A 334 13.05 -12.46 -0.91
C ILE A 334 13.84 -11.14 -0.85
N PRO A 335 13.14 -9.99 -0.71
CA PRO A 335 13.81 -8.69 -0.60
C PRO A 335 14.75 -8.63 0.59
N SER A 336 15.83 -7.86 0.47
CA SER A 336 16.74 -7.58 1.59
C SER A 336 15.98 -6.98 2.79
N ALA A 337 16.58 -7.08 3.98
CA ALA A 337 15.98 -6.59 5.22
C ALA A 337 16.06 -5.05 5.34
N ASN A 338 15.55 -4.31 4.33
CA ASN A 338 15.42 -2.86 4.42
C ASN A 338 14.37 -2.45 5.46
N HIS A 339 14.39 -1.20 5.89
CA HIS A 339 13.52 -0.69 6.95
C HIS A 339 12.13 -0.25 6.48
N ALA A 340 11.87 -0.18 5.18
CA ALA A 340 10.54 0.05 4.61
C ALA A 340 9.80 -1.29 4.39
N GLY A 341 9.49 -1.98 5.49
CA GLY A 341 8.91 -3.33 5.46
C GLY A 341 7.58 -3.43 4.72
N GLY A 342 6.80 -2.36 4.66
CA GLY A 342 5.55 -2.27 3.89
C GLY A 342 5.75 -2.23 2.37
N LEU A 343 6.99 -2.02 1.89
CA LEU A 343 7.33 -2.01 0.45
C LEU A 343 8.11 -3.27 0.02
N ARG A 344 8.22 -4.28 0.88
CA ARG A 344 8.96 -5.53 0.62
C ARG A 344 8.05 -6.63 0.07
N TYR A 345 7.46 -6.39 -1.09
CA TYR A 345 6.64 -7.36 -1.80
C TYR A 345 7.16 -7.58 -3.21
N HIS A 346 7.18 -8.83 -3.68
CA HIS A 346 7.77 -9.21 -4.97
C HIS A 346 6.98 -8.72 -6.18
N GLY A 347 5.70 -8.38 -6.01
CA GLY A 347 4.80 -8.01 -7.09
C GLY A 347 4.07 -6.68 -6.85
N MET A 348 3.40 -6.20 -7.87
CA MET A 348 2.62 -4.95 -7.87
C MET A 348 1.15 -5.28 -8.17
N SER A 349 0.19 -4.49 -7.64
CA SER A 349 -1.22 -4.66 -7.97
C SER A 349 -1.46 -4.68 -9.48
N SER A 350 -2.43 -5.46 -9.93
CA SER A 350 -2.74 -5.57 -11.35
C SER A 350 -3.16 -4.23 -11.96
N ILE A 351 -3.88 -3.37 -11.21
CA ILE A 351 -4.28 -2.03 -11.65
C ILE A 351 -3.04 -1.15 -11.89
N VAL A 352 -2.14 -1.03 -10.90
CA VAL A 352 -0.94 -0.18 -11.04
C VAL A 352 -0.01 -0.74 -12.11
N SER A 353 0.13 -2.06 -12.19
CA SER A 353 0.92 -2.73 -13.23
C SER A 353 0.40 -2.42 -14.63
N GLU A 354 -0.91 -2.53 -14.85
CA GLU A 354 -1.53 -2.22 -16.15
C GLU A 354 -1.36 -0.75 -16.52
N LEU A 355 -1.59 0.17 -15.58
CA LEU A 355 -1.42 1.61 -15.82
C LEU A 355 0.05 1.96 -16.12
N TYR A 356 1.00 1.30 -15.47
CA TYR A 356 2.43 1.48 -15.74
C TYR A 356 2.82 0.91 -17.12
N ASP A 357 2.34 -0.27 -17.47
CA ASP A 357 2.60 -0.91 -18.77
C ASP A 357 2.06 -0.07 -19.95
N GLN A 358 0.95 0.64 -19.73
CA GLN A 358 0.39 1.60 -20.68
C GLN A 358 1.12 2.95 -20.72
N GLY A 359 2.16 3.17 -19.92
CA GLY A 359 2.90 4.42 -19.83
C GLY A 359 2.15 5.58 -19.17
N LEU A 360 1.09 5.28 -18.40
CA LEU A 360 0.29 6.29 -17.68
C LEU A 360 0.87 6.67 -16.32
N ILE A 361 1.78 5.86 -15.80
CA ILE A 361 2.52 6.07 -14.53
C ILE A 361 4.01 5.96 -14.82
N GLU A 362 4.81 6.88 -14.31
CA GLU A 362 6.27 6.75 -14.23
C GLU A 362 6.64 5.97 -12.96
N ALA A 363 7.69 5.15 -12.99
CA ALA A 363 8.23 4.49 -11.82
C ALA A 363 9.67 4.91 -11.54
N ARG A 364 9.99 5.12 -10.27
CA ARG A 364 11.35 5.41 -9.80
C ARG A 364 11.70 4.55 -8.61
N SER A 365 12.92 4.04 -8.59
CA SER A 365 13.49 3.35 -7.43
C SER A 365 14.46 4.26 -6.69
N VAL A 366 14.43 4.22 -5.34
CA VAL A 366 15.28 5.06 -4.48
C VAL A 366 15.97 4.22 -3.41
N GLU A 367 17.19 4.62 -3.07
CA GLU A 367 18.00 3.96 -2.04
C GLU A 367 17.58 4.39 -0.64
N GLN A 368 17.65 3.46 0.33
CA GLN A 368 17.11 3.74 1.67
C GLN A 368 17.87 4.85 2.41
N THR A 369 19.18 5.03 2.20
CA THR A 369 19.93 6.12 2.84
C THR A 369 19.42 7.48 2.37
N SER A 370 19.15 7.65 1.07
CA SER A 370 18.57 8.89 0.52
C SER A 370 17.12 9.09 0.99
N VAL A 371 16.39 8.01 1.22
CA VAL A 371 15.03 8.06 1.79
C VAL A 371 15.05 8.57 3.23
N PHE A 372 15.98 8.11 4.07
CA PHE A 372 16.10 8.57 5.46
C PHE A 372 16.67 10.00 5.55
N GLU A 373 17.56 10.40 4.63
CA GLU A 373 17.98 11.80 4.50
C GLU A 373 16.76 12.73 4.27
N ALA A 374 15.90 12.37 3.30
CA ALA A 374 14.69 13.12 3.00
C ALA A 374 13.68 13.09 4.15
N ALA A 375 13.56 11.96 4.86
CA ALA A 375 12.71 11.81 6.03
C ALA A 375 13.11 12.76 7.16
N GLU A 376 14.40 12.85 7.48
CA GLU A 376 14.89 13.75 8.50
C GLU A 376 14.79 15.22 8.10
N GLN A 377 15.09 15.54 6.84
CA GLN A 377 14.89 16.90 6.31
C GLN A 377 13.44 17.33 6.47
N PHE A 378 12.50 16.47 6.07
CA PHE A 378 11.07 16.70 6.20
C PHE A 378 10.65 16.87 7.67
N ALA A 379 11.10 15.95 8.54
CA ALA A 379 10.78 16.01 9.97
C ALA A 379 11.25 17.29 10.64
N ARG A 380 12.47 17.76 10.28
CA ARG A 380 13.05 18.99 10.84
C ARG A 380 12.31 20.26 10.42
N VAL A 381 11.73 20.29 9.23
CA VAL A 381 11.05 21.50 8.71
C VAL A 381 9.52 21.46 8.85
N GLU A 382 8.89 20.31 8.67
CA GLU A 382 7.42 20.16 8.76
C GLU A 382 6.95 19.68 10.14
N GLY A 383 7.85 19.21 11.01
CA GLY A 383 7.52 18.77 12.36
C GLY A 383 6.78 17.43 12.42
N ILE A 384 6.76 16.66 11.34
CA ILE A 384 6.12 15.35 11.23
C ILE A 384 7.19 14.29 10.96
N LEU A 385 7.26 13.28 11.82
CA LEU A 385 8.16 12.14 11.63
C LEU A 385 7.49 11.11 10.71
N PRO A 386 7.95 10.96 9.45
CA PRO A 386 7.32 10.08 8.48
C PRO A 386 7.72 8.62 8.66
N ALA A 387 6.85 7.68 8.27
CA ALA A 387 7.23 6.29 8.11
C ALA A 387 8.27 6.14 6.97
N PRO A 388 9.19 5.17 7.06
CA PRO A 388 10.17 4.92 5.99
C PRO A 388 9.53 4.69 4.62
N GLU A 389 8.36 4.05 4.57
CA GLU A 389 7.58 3.86 3.35
C GLU A 389 7.20 5.20 2.72
N SER A 390 6.60 6.11 3.49
CA SER A 390 6.17 7.44 3.03
C SER A 390 7.35 8.29 2.56
N SER A 391 8.51 8.08 3.16
CA SER A 391 9.72 8.85 2.89
C SER A 391 10.27 8.62 1.48
N HIS A 392 9.89 7.52 0.82
CA HIS A 392 10.15 7.29 -0.60
C HIS A 392 9.47 8.36 -1.47
N ALA A 393 8.20 8.65 -1.17
CA ALA A 393 7.46 9.72 -1.86
C ALA A 393 8.02 11.11 -1.53
N ILE A 394 8.44 11.35 -0.28
CA ILE A 394 9.08 12.61 0.14
C ILE A 394 10.37 12.84 -0.66
N ARG A 395 11.23 11.81 -0.81
CA ARG A 395 12.48 11.93 -1.57
C ARG A 395 12.23 12.43 -2.98
N VAL A 396 11.31 11.79 -3.69
CA VAL A 396 11.00 12.17 -5.08
C VAL A 396 10.26 13.51 -5.15
N ALA A 397 9.43 13.85 -4.16
CA ALA A 397 8.80 15.18 -4.10
C ALA A 397 9.85 16.29 -3.93
N ILE A 398 10.90 16.07 -3.13
CA ILE A 398 12.04 16.99 -3.00
C ILE A 398 12.79 17.08 -4.33
N ASP A 399 13.05 15.96 -5.01
CA ASP A 399 13.77 15.95 -6.28
C ASP A 399 13.01 16.74 -7.37
N GLU A 400 11.68 16.55 -7.46
CA GLU A 400 10.85 17.32 -8.40
C GLU A 400 10.81 18.82 -8.04
N ALA A 401 10.76 19.16 -6.75
CA ALA A 401 10.81 20.55 -6.29
C ALA A 401 12.18 21.21 -6.60
N LEU A 402 13.27 20.48 -6.49
CA LEU A 402 14.60 20.98 -6.88
C LEU A 402 14.73 21.16 -8.39
N LYS A 403 14.14 20.30 -9.21
CA LYS A 403 14.03 20.51 -10.67
C LYS A 403 13.28 21.81 -10.98
N CYS A 404 12.17 22.08 -10.26
CA CYS A 404 11.45 23.34 -10.42
C CYS A 404 12.35 24.55 -10.08
N LYS A 405 13.20 24.44 -9.06
CA LYS A 405 14.19 25.48 -8.73
C LYS A 405 15.21 25.70 -9.86
N GLU A 406 15.73 24.61 -10.43
CA GLU A 406 16.72 24.65 -11.50
C GLU A 406 16.15 25.24 -12.80
N THR A 407 14.92 24.88 -13.13
CA THR A 407 14.24 25.32 -14.37
C THR A 407 13.52 26.66 -14.23
N GLY A 408 13.24 27.11 -12.98
CA GLY A 408 12.37 28.25 -12.71
C GLY A 408 10.88 27.98 -12.95
N GLU A 409 10.49 26.72 -13.22
CA GLU A 409 9.11 26.33 -13.52
C GLU A 409 8.30 26.09 -12.25
N GLU A 410 7.16 26.77 -12.10
CA GLU A 410 6.25 26.52 -10.99
C GLU A 410 5.38 25.30 -11.28
N LYS A 411 5.44 24.27 -10.42
CA LYS A 411 4.55 23.10 -10.46
C LYS A 411 3.92 22.85 -9.10
N THR A 412 2.71 22.33 -9.13
CA THR A 412 2.01 21.85 -7.93
C THR A 412 2.23 20.36 -7.78
N ILE A 413 2.84 19.96 -6.68
CA ILE A 413 3.19 18.58 -6.35
C ILE A 413 2.26 18.11 -5.22
N LEU A 414 1.58 16.98 -5.41
CA LEU A 414 0.84 16.28 -4.37
C LEU A 414 1.53 14.96 -4.08
N PHE A 415 1.81 14.66 -2.80
CA PHE A 415 2.29 13.33 -2.45
C PHE A 415 1.51 12.70 -1.28
N GLY A 416 1.53 11.37 -1.21
CA GLY A 416 0.93 10.62 -0.12
C GLY A 416 1.88 10.47 1.07
N LEU A 417 1.54 11.06 2.22
CA LEU A 417 2.22 10.82 3.50
C LEU A 417 1.44 9.73 4.25
N THR A 418 1.76 8.47 3.94
CA THR A 418 0.91 7.30 4.22
C THR A 418 0.99 6.78 5.63
N GLY A 419 2.02 7.16 6.41
CA GLY A 419 2.20 6.63 7.76
C GLY A 419 3.12 7.47 8.63
N THR A 420 2.96 7.30 9.96
CA THR A 420 3.84 7.87 10.98
C THR A 420 5.06 7.00 11.25
N GLY A 421 6.19 7.62 11.55
CA GLY A 421 7.48 6.95 11.81
C GLY A 421 7.76 6.60 13.26
N TYR A 422 6.88 6.91 14.21
CA TYR A 422 7.15 6.69 15.64
C TYR A 422 7.41 5.23 16.04
N PHE A 423 6.94 4.27 15.24
CA PHE A 423 7.24 2.84 15.44
C PHE A 423 8.52 2.39 14.72
N ASP A 424 9.20 3.29 14.02
CA ASP A 424 10.36 2.98 13.18
C ASP A 424 11.66 3.59 13.72
N MET A 425 11.68 3.95 15.03
CA MET A 425 12.82 4.64 15.67
C MET A 425 14.12 3.85 15.63
N VAL A 426 14.08 2.52 15.63
CA VAL A 426 15.27 1.68 15.43
C VAL A 426 15.92 1.93 14.05
N ALA A 427 15.11 2.19 13.04
CA ALA A 427 15.63 2.51 11.70
C ALA A 427 16.28 3.89 11.66
N TYR A 428 15.65 4.89 12.29
CA TYR A 428 16.22 6.24 12.43
C TYR A 428 17.51 6.21 13.25
N GLU A 429 17.57 5.43 14.35
CA GLU A 429 18.79 5.23 15.14
C GLU A 429 19.94 4.70 14.28
N LYS A 430 19.70 3.64 13.49
CA LYS A 430 20.71 3.10 12.59
C LYS A 430 21.19 4.11 11.55
N TYR A 431 20.28 4.90 11.00
CA TYR A 431 20.62 5.94 10.04
C TYR A 431 21.51 7.01 10.71
N ASN A 432 21.10 7.52 11.87
CA ASN A 432 21.83 8.55 12.62
C ASN A 432 23.21 8.08 13.10
N ASN A 433 23.38 6.78 13.37
CA ASN A 433 24.66 6.18 13.75
C ASN A 433 25.56 5.83 12.55
N GLY A 434 25.09 6.04 11.31
CA GLY A 434 25.83 5.65 10.11
C GLY A 434 25.93 4.14 9.89
N GLU A 435 25.02 3.37 10.48
CA GLU A 435 24.95 1.90 10.40
C GLU A 435 24.05 1.41 9.26
N MET A 436 23.36 2.33 8.57
CA MET A 436 22.49 1.99 7.46
C MET A 436 23.28 1.88 6.16
N SER A 437 23.00 0.86 5.38
CA SER A 437 23.61 0.66 4.07
C SER A 437 22.55 0.40 3.01
N ASP A 438 22.84 0.80 1.78
CA ASP A 438 22.00 0.52 0.64
C ASP A 438 22.24 -0.89 0.09
N TYR A 439 21.20 -1.45 -0.50
CA TYR A 439 21.26 -2.71 -1.21
C TYR A 439 20.44 -2.61 -2.49
N ILE A 440 21.07 -2.91 -3.61
CA ILE A 440 20.43 -3.01 -4.93
C ILE A 440 20.63 -4.45 -5.41
N PRO A 441 19.54 -5.22 -5.71
CA PRO A 441 19.68 -6.56 -6.23
C PRO A 441 20.48 -6.55 -7.54
N THR A 442 21.42 -7.49 -7.65
CA THR A 442 22.14 -7.71 -8.91
C THR A 442 21.21 -8.34 -9.96
N ASP A 443 21.59 -8.29 -11.24
CA ASP A 443 20.83 -8.98 -12.29
C ASP A 443 20.73 -10.48 -12.02
N LYS A 444 21.77 -11.08 -11.44
CA LYS A 444 21.76 -12.49 -11.04
C LYS A 444 20.74 -12.78 -9.94
N ASP A 445 20.55 -11.88 -8.97
CA ASP A 445 19.55 -12.04 -7.91
C ASP A 445 18.13 -11.99 -8.50
N LEU A 446 17.91 -11.10 -9.46
CA LEU A 446 16.62 -10.97 -10.17
C LEU A 446 16.36 -12.17 -11.07
N GLU A 447 17.36 -12.64 -11.82
CA GLU A 447 17.24 -13.83 -12.65
C GLU A 447 16.90 -15.07 -11.81
N ALA A 448 17.49 -15.21 -10.63
CA ALA A 448 17.16 -16.29 -9.69
C ALA A 448 15.68 -16.21 -9.23
N GLY A 449 15.17 -15.01 -9.00
CA GLY A 449 13.75 -14.79 -8.70
C GLY A 449 12.82 -15.22 -9.83
N PHE A 450 13.20 -14.98 -11.08
CA PHE A 450 12.40 -15.32 -12.27
C PHE A 450 12.38 -16.83 -12.61
N VAL A 451 13.29 -17.63 -12.10
CA VAL A 451 13.31 -19.10 -12.35
C VAL A 451 12.01 -19.78 -11.91
N GLY A 452 11.37 -19.26 -10.85
CA GLY A 452 10.15 -19.83 -10.28
C GLY A 452 8.83 -19.35 -10.90
N LEU A 453 8.89 -18.51 -11.95
CA LEU A 453 7.68 -17.99 -12.60
C LEU A 453 6.83 -19.13 -13.18
N PRO A 454 5.48 -19.04 -13.05
CA PRO A 454 4.59 -20.06 -13.59
C PRO A 454 4.58 -20.06 -15.13
N LYS A 455 4.07 -21.16 -15.70
CA LYS A 455 3.74 -21.21 -17.13
C LYS A 455 2.72 -20.09 -17.43
N GLN A 456 3.02 -19.27 -18.43
CA GLN A 456 2.10 -18.22 -18.86
C GLN A 456 0.94 -18.83 -19.66
N PRO A 457 -0.29 -18.28 -19.56
CA PRO A 457 -1.39 -18.66 -20.44
C PRO A 457 -1.03 -18.32 -21.89
N GLU A 458 -1.57 -19.11 -22.83
CA GLU A 458 -1.39 -18.92 -24.27
C GLU A 458 -2.14 -17.66 -24.77
#